data_d445596dd18a49971be676821ad9386f
#
_entry.id   d445596dd18a49971be676821ad9386f
#
_cell.length_a   1.000
_cell.length_b   1.000
_cell.length_c   1.000
_cell.angle_alpha   90.00
_cell.angle_beta   90.00
_cell.angle_gamma   90.00
#
_symmetry.space_group_name_H-M   'P 1'
#
loop_
_entity.id
_entity.type
_entity.pdbx_description
1 polymer ?
#
loop_
_entity_poly.entity_id
_entity_poly.type
_entity_poly.pdbx_seq_one_letter_code
_entity_poly.pdbx_strand_id
1 'polypeptide(L)'
;MTTTPYPLTPTTKHGARRGLLALATLLLGTASLAAAAQDKDDELTLIVPPWPGVTVKSEIVAQILAPLGYDVERQEVSSTVGYNTLTTGDSDAFLAGWLPAQKDSYDAAMAAGAITDLGNNVTGARMGFAVPGYVYEAGIHSAADLAAHAEQFDETVYSIESGSTVSDMLNGAIDNDVYGLGDWDAMESSTPGMLSEVRAAQREQRWIAFYGWTPHWMVPEFDTHILADPESVFGPDNGASDVKTVVRTAYAEANPNLARFLDQLVFSSEEQSGFILDYSLKERDLDEVAHDWLAANPDRLAEFLADVTTRDGEDALAAVKASL
;
A
#
# COMPACT_ATOMS: atom_id res chain seq x y z
N MET A 1 -39.09 -30.53 57.48
CA MET A 1 -40.24 -30.05 58.27
C MET A 1 -40.89 -29.01 57.39
N THR A 2 -41.91 -29.39 56.92
CA THR A 2 -43.36 -29.20 56.77
C THR A 2 -43.68 -28.25 55.60
N THR A 3 -44.16 -28.82 54.54
CA THR A 3 -45.51 -29.17 54.06
C THR A 3 -46.34 -27.97 53.61
N THR A 4 -46.56 -27.91 52.30
CA THR A 4 -47.74 -27.69 51.43
C THR A 4 -49.07 -27.24 52.13
N PRO A 5 -50.15 -26.70 51.45
CA PRO A 5 -50.66 -27.02 50.10
C PRO A 5 -51.39 -25.87 49.31
N TYR A 6 -51.72 -26.21 48.07
CA TYR A 6 -52.73 -25.61 47.18
C TYR A 6 -54.20 -25.59 47.78
N PRO A 7 -55.15 -24.78 47.19
CA PRO A 7 -56.10 -25.32 46.22
C PRO A 7 -56.58 -24.34 45.11
N LEU A 8 -56.74 -24.86 43.90
CA LEU A 8 -57.97 -25.25 43.13
C LEU A 8 -58.97 -24.15 42.74
N THR A 9 -59.17 -24.08 41.47
CA THR A 9 -60.09 -23.48 40.48
C THR A 9 -61.56 -23.26 40.93
N PRO A 10 -62.38 -22.45 40.15
CA PRO A 10 -63.10 -23.05 39.05
C PRO A 10 -63.34 -22.19 37.79
N THR A 11 -63.62 -22.92 36.74
CA THR A 11 -64.14 -22.65 35.39
C THR A 11 -65.46 -21.83 35.34
N THR A 12 -65.57 -21.01 34.25
CA THR A 12 -66.86 -20.88 33.54
C THR A 12 -66.65 -20.54 32.05
N LYS A 13 -67.52 -21.17 31.25
CA LYS A 13 -67.64 -21.17 29.79
C LYS A 13 -68.49 -20.00 29.26
N HIS A 14 -68.46 -19.84 27.96
CA HIS A 14 -69.32 -19.18 26.95
C HIS A 14 -68.75 -17.90 26.40
N GLY A 15 -68.65 -17.63 25.12
CA GLY A 15 -69.33 -18.15 23.94
C GLY A 15 -68.82 -17.48 22.68
N ALA A 16 -68.99 -18.15 21.60
CA ALA A 16 -68.54 -17.79 20.24
C ALA A 16 -69.20 -16.51 19.71
N ARG A 17 -68.42 -15.71 19.00
CA ARG A 17 -68.94 -14.93 17.86
C ARG A 17 -67.84 -14.72 16.81
N ARG A 18 -68.16 -15.09 15.59
CA ARG A 18 -67.51 -14.93 14.34
C ARG A 18 -67.22 -13.47 14.02
N GLY A 19 -66.07 -13.18 13.39
CA GLY A 19 -65.79 -11.90 12.74
C GLY A 19 -64.50 -12.00 11.95
N LEU A 20 -64.61 -12.21 10.63
CA LEU A 20 -63.57 -11.95 9.63
C LEU A 20 -62.98 -10.55 9.83
N LEU A 21 -61.65 -10.44 9.82
CA LEU A 21 -60.87 -9.30 9.33
C LEU A 21 -59.41 -9.43 9.84
N ALA A 22 -58.56 -10.08 9.08
CA ALA A 22 -57.12 -9.91 9.22
C ALA A 22 -56.42 -10.52 7.99
N LEU A 23 -56.46 -9.81 6.87
CA LEU A 23 -55.62 -10.09 5.73
C LEU A 23 -55.25 -8.74 5.09
N ALA A 24 -54.40 -7.98 5.73
CA ALA A 24 -53.76 -6.79 5.13
C ALA A 24 -52.70 -6.21 6.08
N THR A 25 -51.59 -6.94 6.36
CA THR A 25 -50.35 -6.34 6.91
C THR A 25 -49.19 -7.35 6.76
N LEU A 26 -48.77 -7.63 5.53
CA LEU A 26 -47.54 -8.34 5.28
C LEU A 26 -46.99 -7.97 3.89
N LEU A 27 -46.76 -6.66 3.62
CA LEU A 27 -46.12 -6.17 2.39
C LEU A 27 -45.41 -4.83 2.64
N LEU A 28 -44.78 -4.65 3.80
CA LEU A 28 -43.91 -3.47 4.06
C LEU A 28 -42.60 -3.86 4.81
N GLY A 29 -41.98 -4.96 4.41
CA GLY A 29 -40.77 -5.43 5.09
C GLY A 29 -39.60 -5.76 4.16
N THR A 30 -39.68 -5.49 2.84
CA THR A 30 -38.63 -5.89 1.89
C THR A 30 -37.96 -4.73 1.16
N ALA A 31 -38.26 -3.49 1.50
CA ALA A 31 -37.67 -2.31 0.85
C ALA A 31 -36.46 -1.73 1.61
N SER A 32 -36.09 -2.26 2.79
CA SER A 32 -35.01 -1.66 3.60
C SER A 32 -33.68 -2.43 3.57
N LEU A 33 -33.59 -3.56 2.85
CA LEU A 33 -32.31 -4.27 2.69
C LEU A 33 -31.59 -3.96 1.36
N ALA A 34 -32.24 -3.26 0.43
CA ALA A 34 -31.59 -2.87 -0.83
C ALA A 34 -30.86 -1.52 -0.76
N ALA A 35 -31.10 -0.71 0.26
CA ALA A 35 -30.48 0.60 0.42
C ALA A 35 -29.11 0.58 1.13
N ALA A 36 -28.73 -0.54 1.75
CA ALA A 36 -27.42 -0.66 2.43
C ALA A 36 -26.31 -1.27 1.57
N ALA A 37 -26.63 -1.70 0.34
CA ALA A 37 -25.66 -2.25 -0.61
C ALA A 37 -25.29 -1.27 -1.73
N GLN A 38 -25.88 -0.08 -1.76
CA GLN A 38 -25.73 0.89 -2.83
C GLN A 38 -24.70 2.00 -2.51
N ASP A 39 -24.20 2.08 -1.28
CA ASP A 39 -23.24 3.10 -0.85
C ASP A 39 -21.75 2.70 -1.03
N LYS A 40 -21.44 1.51 -1.57
CA LYS A 40 -20.05 1.07 -1.81
C LYS A 40 -19.55 1.24 -3.24
N ASP A 41 -20.41 1.58 -4.19
CA ASP A 41 -20.01 1.72 -5.60
C ASP A 41 -19.28 3.05 -5.88
N ASP A 42 -19.24 3.97 -4.91
CA ASP A 42 -18.62 5.29 -5.03
C ASP A 42 -17.29 5.41 -4.29
N GLU A 43 -16.95 4.45 -3.46
CA GLU A 43 -15.77 4.47 -2.60
C GLU A 43 -14.68 3.55 -3.15
N LEU A 44 -13.43 4.05 -3.12
CA LEU A 44 -12.22 3.28 -3.38
C LEU A 44 -11.35 3.31 -2.13
N THR A 45 -11.19 2.16 -1.45
CA THR A 45 -10.28 2.04 -0.31
C THR A 45 -8.89 1.60 -0.77
N LEU A 46 -7.91 2.51 -0.63
CA LEU A 46 -6.51 2.28 -0.97
C LEU A 46 -5.69 1.84 0.25
N ILE A 47 -4.86 0.82 0.08
CA ILE A 47 -3.85 0.42 1.06
C ILE A 47 -2.66 1.36 0.94
N VAL A 48 -2.27 2.00 2.06
CA VAL A 48 -1.19 2.97 2.11
C VAL A 48 -0.23 2.65 3.26
N PRO A 49 0.77 1.77 3.06
CA PRO A 49 1.87 1.67 4.01
C PRO A 49 2.60 3.02 4.16
N PRO A 50 3.34 3.24 5.26
CA PRO A 50 3.97 4.53 5.56
C PRO A 50 5.19 4.83 4.68
N TRP A 51 5.05 4.64 3.37
CA TRP A 51 6.08 4.87 2.37
C TRP A 51 5.73 6.06 1.48
N PRO A 52 6.62 7.05 1.34
CA PRO A 52 6.28 8.32 0.67
C PRO A 52 5.80 8.14 -0.78
N GLY A 53 6.31 7.14 -1.50
CA GLY A 53 5.91 6.90 -2.89
C GLY A 53 4.43 6.53 -3.05
N VAL A 54 3.93 5.58 -2.25
CA VAL A 54 2.51 5.19 -2.29
C VAL A 54 1.62 6.25 -1.64
N THR A 55 2.11 6.96 -0.64
CA THR A 55 1.38 8.07 0.00
C THR A 55 1.03 9.15 -1.04
N VAL A 56 2.02 9.64 -1.81
CA VAL A 56 1.77 10.66 -2.85
C VAL A 56 0.94 10.10 -4.00
N LYS A 57 1.20 8.86 -4.46
CA LYS A 57 0.38 8.22 -5.50
C LYS A 57 -1.10 8.13 -5.09
N SER A 58 -1.36 7.77 -3.83
CA SER A 58 -2.73 7.66 -3.32
C SER A 58 -3.43 9.02 -3.23
N GLU A 59 -2.70 10.09 -2.93
CA GLU A 59 -3.24 11.45 -2.97
C GLU A 59 -3.54 11.90 -4.42
N ILE A 60 -2.63 11.62 -5.35
CA ILE A 60 -2.86 11.88 -6.79
C ILE A 60 -4.15 11.17 -7.25
N VAL A 61 -4.34 9.90 -6.87
CA VAL A 61 -5.57 9.15 -7.16
C VAL A 61 -6.79 9.83 -6.56
N ALA A 62 -6.73 10.26 -5.30
CA ALA A 62 -7.84 10.92 -4.62
C ALA A 62 -8.24 12.22 -5.34
N GLN A 63 -7.27 13.05 -5.72
CA GLN A 63 -7.54 14.30 -6.43
C GLN A 63 -8.06 14.11 -7.85
N ILE A 64 -7.65 13.04 -8.54
CA ILE A 64 -8.21 12.68 -9.85
C ILE A 64 -9.65 12.18 -9.69
N LEU A 65 -9.92 11.32 -8.72
CA LEU A 65 -11.21 10.63 -8.60
C LEU A 65 -12.31 11.50 -7.98
N ALA A 66 -11.98 12.48 -7.14
CA ALA A 66 -12.98 13.36 -6.52
C ALA A 66 -13.86 14.09 -7.56
N PRO A 67 -13.33 14.78 -8.59
CA PRO A 67 -14.18 15.42 -9.62
C PRO A 67 -14.89 14.41 -10.54
N LEU A 68 -14.49 13.13 -10.53
CA LEU A 68 -15.19 12.06 -11.23
C LEU A 68 -16.40 11.52 -10.43
N GLY A 69 -16.57 11.95 -9.17
CA GLY A 69 -17.68 11.55 -8.30
C GLY A 69 -17.39 10.31 -7.47
N TYR A 70 -16.11 10.03 -7.17
CA TYR A 70 -15.69 8.93 -6.30
C TYR A 70 -14.99 9.47 -5.05
N ASP A 71 -15.24 8.82 -3.92
CA ASP A 71 -14.54 9.06 -2.67
C ASP A 71 -13.36 8.07 -2.53
N VAL A 72 -12.22 8.54 -2.03
CA VAL A 72 -11.05 7.70 -1.82
C VAL A 72 -10.69 7.66 -0.35
N GLU A 73 -10.84 6.48 0.26
CA GLU A 73 -10.32 6.20 1.60
C GLU A 73 -8.89 5.69 1.51
N ARG A 74 -8.02 6.15 2.42
CA ARG A 74 -6.63 5.70 2.55
C ARG A 74 -6.46 4.94 3.85
N GLN A 75 -6.29 3.64 3.75
CA GLN A 75 -6.11 2.76 4.89
C GLN A 75 -4.62 2.60 5.20
N GLU A 76 -4.15 3.22 6.27
CA GLU A 76 -2.76 3.16 6.72
C GLU A 76 -2.48 1.84 7.45
N VAL A 77 -1.99 0.86 6.71
CA VAL A 77 -1.62 -0.47 7.21
C VAL A 77 -0.34 -0.97 6.55
N SER A 78 0.31 -1.98 7.16
CA SER A 78 1.44 -2.65 6.50
C SER A 78 0.99 -3.40 5.24
N SER A 79 1.93 -3.69 4.34
CA SER A 79 1.63 -4.45 3.11
C SER A 79 1.02 -5.82 3.38
N THR A 80 1.51 -6.54 4.39
CA THR A 80 0.97 -7.85 4.79
C THR A 80 -0.48 -7.77 5.26
N VAL A 81 -0.80 -6.77 6.10
CA VAL A 81 -2.19 -6.51 6.52
C VAL A 81 -3.03 -6.09 5.30
N GLY A 82 -2.49 -5.26 4.42
CA GLY A 82 -3.15 -4.83 3.20
C GLY A 82 -3.57 -5.98 2.28
N TYR A 83 -2.70 -6.96 2.02
CA TYR A 83 -3.11 -8.14 1.25
C TYR A 83 -4.22 -8.96 1.94
N ASN A 84 -4.21 -9.01 3.27
CA ASN A 84 -5.30 -9.64 4.00
C ASN A 84 -6.62 -8.86 3.84
N THR A 85 -6.59 -7.52 3.91
CA THR A 85 -7.80 -6.69 3.73
C THR A 85 -8.34 -6.75 2.30
N LEU A 86 -7.48 -6.88 1.27
CA LEU A 86 -7.94 -7.19 -0.10
C LEU A 86 -8.65 -8.54 -0.17
N THR A 87 -8.14 -9.54 0.54
CA THR A 87 -8.73 -10.90 0.55
C THR A 87 -10.06 -10.94 1.29
N THR A 88 -10.22 -10.16 2.37
CA THR A 88 -11.47 -10.09 3.15
C THR A 88 -12.49 -9.11 2.55
N GLY A 89 -12.08 -8.21 1.66
CA GLY A 89 -12.92 -7.21 1.03
C GLY A 89 -13.04 -5.90 1.81
N ASP A 90 -12.14 -5.67 2.76
CA ASP A 90 -12.08 -4.43 3.56
C ASP A 90 -11.25 -3.34 2.87
N SER A 91 -10.53 -3.67 1.79
CA SER A 91 -9.82 -2.74 0.91
C SER A 91 -10.02 -3.13 -0.55
N ASP A 92 -9.78 -2.20 -1.48
CA ASP A 92 -10.07 -2.38 -2.90
C ASP A 92 -8.83 -2.41 -3.78
N ALA A 93 -7.80 -1.60 -3.49
CA ALA A 93 -6.60 -1.56 -4.32
C ALA A 93 -5.33 -1.24 -3.53
N PHE A 94 -4.20 -1.67 -4.10
CA PHE A 94 -2.86 -1.42 -3.57
C PHE A 94 -1.90 -1.04 -4.70
N LEU A 95 -1.30 0.15 -4.60
CA LEU A 95 -0.42 0.74 -5.62
C LEU A 95 1.07 0.55 -5.31
N ALA A 96 1.41 -0.36 -4.41
CA ALA A 96 2.78 -0.61 -4.00
C ALA A 96 3.05 -2.10 -3.72
N GLY A 97 2.57 -2.97 -4.61
CA GLY A 97 2.86 -4.39 -4.59
C GLY A 97 4.31 -4.67 -5.03
N TRP A 98 5.27 -4.57 -4.12
CA TRP A 98 6.69 -4.79 -4.41
C TRP A 98 7.04 -6.28 -4.50
N LEU A 99 7.40 -6.73 -5.69
CA LEU A 99 7.89 -8.09 -5.94
C LEU A 99 9.39 -8.09 -6.23
N PRO A 100 10.15 -9.05 -5.65
CA PRO A 100 9.67 -10.25 -4.95
C PRO A 100 9.41 -10.09 -3.45
N ALA A 101 9.67 -8.93 -2.81
CA ALA A 101 9.58 -8.80 -1.36
C ALA A 101 8.23 -9.25 -0.77
N GLN A 102 7.11 -8.93 -1.44
CA GLN A 102 5.76 -9.27 -0.98
C GLN A 102 5.20 -10.54 -1.64
N LYS A 103 6.08 -11.36 -2.26
CA LYS A 103 5.68 -12.50 -3.09
C LYS A 103 4.73 -13.48 -2.38
N ASP A 104 4.98 -13.80 -1.14
CA ASP A 104 4.18 -14.79 -0.41
C ASP A 104 2.73 -14.33 -0.21
N SER A 105 2.54 -13.07 0.21
CA SER A 105 1.20 -12.48 0.37
C SER A 105 0.51 -12.29 -0.97
N TYR A 106 1.26 -11.85 -1.98
CA TYR A 106 0.75 -11.68 -3.34
C TYR A 106 0.31 -13.02 -3.95
N ASP A 107 1.15 -14.05 -3.91
CA ASP A 107 0.85 -15.39 -4.45
C ASP A 107 -0.35 -16.02 -3.73
N ALA A 108 -0.45 -15.88 -2.41
CA ALA A 108 -1.59 -16.36 -1.64
C ALA A 108 -2.90 -15.69 -2.07
N ALA A 109 -2.90 -14.37 -2.24
CA ALA A 109 -4.07 -13.62 -2.68
C ALA A 109 -4.44 -13.94 -4.14
N MET A 110 -3.45 -14.11 -5.03
CA MET A 110 -3.65 -14.54 -6.41
C MET A 110 -4.24 -15.97 -6.48
N ALA A 111 -3.69 -16.91 -5.70
CA ALA A 111 -4.18 -18.29 -5.65
C ALA A 111 -5.61 -18.39 -5.11
N ALA A 112 -6.00 -17.49 -4.21
CA ALA A 112 -7.37 -17.37 -3.72
C ALA A 112 -8.33 -16.71 -4.73
N GLY A 113 -7.83 -16.16 -5.85
CA GLY A 113 -8.62 -15.36 -6.79
C GLY A 113 -9.11 -14.03 -6.19
N ALA A 114 -8.49 -13.59 -5.09
CA ALA A 114 -8.92 -12.40 -4.37
C ALA A 114 -8.49 -11.10 -5.04
N ILE A 115 -7.37 -11.13 -5.77
CA ILE A 115 -6.80 -9.97 -6.45
C ILE A 115 -6.59 -10.21 -7.95
N THR A 116 -6.65 -9.12 -8.70
CA THR A 116 -6.27 -9.00 -10.11
C THR A 116 -5.02 -8.12 -10.17
N ASP A 117 -3.96 -8.61 -10.84
CA ASP A 117 -2.75 -7.82 -11.14
C ASP A 117 -2.99 -6.99 -12.41
N LEU A 118 -2.94 -5.67 -12.27
CA LEU A 118 -3.05 -4.72 -13.38
C LEU A 118 -1.69 -4.33 -13.99
N GLY A 119 -0.59 -4.97 -13.56
CA GLY A 119 0.73 -4.69 -14.10
C GLY A 119 1.59 -3.78 -13.21
N ASN A 120 2.74 -3.38 -13.78
CA ASN A 120 3.70 -2.52 -13.08
C ASN A 120 3.26 -1.06 -13.16
N ASN A 121 3.21 -0.38 -12.02
CA ASN A 121 2.93 1.06 -11.96
C ASN A 121 4.18 1.94 -11.80
N VAL A 122 5.37 1.32 -11.71
CA VAL A 122 6.67 1.99 -11.71
C VAL A 122 7.67 1.14 -12.49
N THR A 123 8.52 1.79 -13.28
CA THR A 123 9.56 1.13 -14.06
C THR A 123 10.94 1.32 -13.43
N GLY A 124 11.81 0.32 -13.54
CA GLY A 124 13.20 0.39 -13.08
C GLY A 124 13.36 0.37 -11.56
N ALA A 125 12.41 -0.22 -10.83
CA ALA A 125 12.50 -0.36 -9.40
C ALA A 125 13.59 -1.37 -9.00
N ARG A 126 14.28 -1.08 -7.91
CA ARG A 126 15.33 -1.93 -7.30
C ARG A 126 15.39 -1.67 -5.81
N MET A 127 15.75 -2.67 -5.02
CA MET A 127 15.99 -2.54 -3.59
C MET A 127 17.18 -3.40 -3.16
N GLY A 128 17.79 -3.10 -2.02
CA GLY A 128 18.91 -3.90 -1.52
C GLY A 128 19.65 -3.26 -0.36
N PHE A 129 20.73 -3.93 0.05
CA PHE A 129 21.74 -3.29 0.87
C PHE A 129 22.32 -2.10 0.12
N ALA A 130 22.52 -0.99 0.80
CA ALA A 130 23.03 0.23 0.19
C ALA A 130 24.04 0.92 1.10
N VAL A 131 24.94 1.66 0.45
CA VAL A 131 25.94 2.49 1.12
C VAL A 131 26.05 3.84 0.42
N PRO A 132 26.50 4.92 1.11
CA PRO A 132 26.82 6.18 0.46
C PRO A 132 28.05 6.06 -0.45
N GLY A 133 28.21 6.98 -1.41
CA GLY A 133 29.27 6.97 -2.41
C GLY A 133 30.68 6.89 -1.83
N TYR A 134 30.97 7.62 -0.75
CA TYR A 134 32.30 7.56 -0.11
C TYR A 134 32.66 6.18 0.47
N VAL A 135 31.64 5.38 0.88
CA VAL A 135 31.81 4.00 1.34
C VAL A 135 32.00 3.07 0.13
N TYR A 136 31.20 3.30 -0.92
CA TYR A 136 31.34 2.55 -2.17
C TYR A 136 32.72 2.75 -2.80
N GLU A 137 33.24 4.00 -2.87
CA GLU A 137 34.56 4.34 -3.35
C GLU A 137 35.67 3.74 -2.47
N ALA A 138 35.45 3.49 -1.20
CA ALA A 138 36.35 2.81 -0.30
C ALA A 138 36.44 1.29 -0.55
N GLY A 139 35.65 0.74 -1.47
CA GLY A 139 35.74 -0.65 -1.92
C GLY A 139 34.60 -1.56 -1.53
N ILE A 140 33.51 -1.03 -0.97
CA ILE A 140 32.31 -1.81 -0.61
C ILE A 140 31.35 -1.81 -1.82
N HIS A 141 31.41 -2.88 -2.61
CA HIS A 141 30.63 -2.99 -3.85
C HIS A 141 29.55 -4.09 -3.80
N SER A 142 29.64 -4.99 -2.83
CA SER A 142 28.74 -6.12 -2.64
C SER A 142 28.33 -6.24 -1.17
N ALA A 143 27.15 -6.79 -0.90
CA ALA A 143 26.76 -7.18 0.44
C ALA A 143 27.76 -8.19 1.08
N ALA A 144 28.43 -8.98 0.26
CA ALA A 144 29.48 -9.89 0.70
C ALA A 144 30.75 -9.17 1.25
N ASP A 145 30.93 -7.88 0.97
CA ASP A 145 32.07 -7.11 1.48
C ASP A 145 31.82 -6.60 2.91
N LEU A 146 30.58 -6.57 3.37
CA LEU A 146 30.18 -5.94 4.65
C LEU A 146 30.86 -6.57 5.86
N ALA A 147 30.82 -7.90 5.98
CA ALA A 147 31.38 -8.60 7.15
C ALA A 147 32.87 -8.42 7.33
N ALA A 148 33.64 -8.23 6.24
CA ALA A 148 35.07 -7.94 6.35
C ALA A 148 35.38 -6.57 6.96
N HIS A 149 34.38 -5.70 7.10
CA HIS A 149 34.44 -4.34 7.59
C HIS A 149 33.46 -4.08 8.74
N ALA A 150 33.08 -5.13 9.48
CA ALA A 150 32.04 -5.10 10.53
C ALA A 150 32.28 -3.97 11.56
N GLU A 151 33.52 -3.78 12.03
CA GLU A 151 33.86 -2.73 12.98
C GLU A 151 33.59 -1.31 12.45
N GLN A 152 33.79 -1.06 11.12
CA GLN A 152 33.54 0.24 10.53
C GLN A 152 32.05 0.57 10.39
N PHE A 153 31.20 -0.45 10.32
CA PHE A 153 29.74 -0.34 10.24
C PHE A 153 29.06 -0.48 11.63
N ASP A 154 29.82 -0.62 12.71
CA ASP A 154 29.30 -0.92 14.04
C ASP A 154 28.40 -2.18 14.03
N GLU A 155 28.67 -3.16 13.14
CA GLU A 155 27.88 -4.40 12.97
C GLU A 155 26.37 -4.12 12.81
N THR A 156 26.01 -3.05 12.06
CA THR A 156 24.63 -2.57 11.98
C THR A 156 24.20 -2.30 10.54
N VAL A 157 23.00 -2.79 10.17
CA VAL A 157 22.27 -2.36 8.96
C VAL A 157 21.02 -1.60 9.36
N TYR A 158 20.88 -0.37 8.87
CA TYR A 158 19.70 0.45 9.14
C TYR A 158 18.58 0.11 8.17
N SER A 159 17.36 -0.07 8.68
CA SER A 159 16.19 -0.49 7.92
C SER A 159 14.96 0.36 8.23
N ILE A 160 13.89 0.10 7.47
CA ILE A 160 12.59 0.73 7.64
C ILE A 160 11.80 0.06 8.78
N GLU A 161 10.51 0.33 8.88
CA GLU A 161 9.66 -0.11 9.98
C GLU A 161 9.61 -1.62 10.16
N SER A 162 9.60 -2.04 11.43
CA SER A 162 9.41 -3.44 11.82
C SER A 162 8.08 -3.99 11.29
N GLY A 163 8.08 -5.24 10.88
CA GLY A 163 6.91 -5.91 10.30
C GLY A 163 6.66 -5.57 8.83
N SER A 164 7.57 -4.84 8.18
CA SER A 164 7.63 -4.82 6.72
C SER A 164 8.27 -6.11 6.20
N THR A 165 7.91 -6.51 4.98
CA THR A 165 8.54 -7.67 4.33
C THR A 165 10.05 -7.49 4.12
N VAL A 166 10.51 -6.25 4.02
CA VAL A 166 11.94 -5.90 3.94
C VAL A 166 12.66 -6.18 5.26
N SER A 167 12.06 -5.82 6.40
CA SER A 167 12.59 -6.17 7.72
C SER A 167 12.69 -7.69 7.88
N ASP A 168 11.69 -8.44 7.43
CA ASP A 168 11.71 -9.90 7.49
C ASP A 168 12.83 -10.48 6.62
N MET A 169 13.07 -9.91 5.41
CA MET A 169 14.17 -10.35 4.53
C MET A 169 15.54 -10.06 5.15
N LEU A 170 15.75 -8.87 5.71
CA LEU A 170 16.99 -8.48 6.36
C LEU A 170 17.26 -9.33 7.62
N ASN A 171 16.27 -9.45 8.50
CA ASN A 171 16.37 -10.30 9.69
C ASN A 171 16.65 -11.76 9.31
N GLY A 172 15.97 -12.26 8.26
CA GLY A 172 16.23 -13.60 7.75
C GLY A 172 17.66 -13.78 7.22
N ALA A 173 18.26 -12.77 6.62
CA ALA A 173 19.67 -12.81 6.19
C ALA A 173 20.63 -12.84 7.39
N ILE A 174 20.35 -12.07 8.43
CA ILE A 174 21.11 -12.05 9.67
C ILE A 174 20.99 -13.38 10.41
N ASP A 175 19.76 -13.87 10.64
CA ASP A 175 19.50 -15.14 11.35
C ASP A 175 20.13 -16.35 10.67
N ASN A 176 20.31 -16.32 9.36
CA ASN A 176 20.94 -17.39 8.58
C ASN A 176 22.42 -17.12 8.25
N ASP A 177 23.03 -16.12 8.85
CA ASP A 177 24.43 -15.74 8.65
C ASP A 177 24.81 -15.52 7.18
N VAL A 178 23.87 -15.01 6.38
CA VAL A 178 24.13 -14.69 4.96
C VAL A 178 25.13 -13.55 4.91
N TYR A 179 26.14 -13.70 4.08
CA TYR A 179 27.30 -12.78 3.97
C TYR A 179 28.14 -12.65 5.24
N GLY A 180 28.00 -13.53 6.25
CA GLY A 180 28.69 -13.41 7.53
C GLY A 180 28.10 -12.31 8.42
N LEU A 181 26.80 -12.03 8.30
CA LEU A 181 26.10 -11.00 9.07
C LEU A 181 25.45 -11.53 10.36
N GLY A 182 25.73 -12.77 10.77
CA GLY A 182 25.06 -13.40 11.90
C GLY A 182 25.25 -12.71 13.26
N ASP A 183 26.28 -11.89 13.40
CA ASP A 183 26.53 -11.07 14.60
C ASP A 183 26.05 -9.60 14.43
N TRP A 184 25.42 -9.27 13.30
CA TRP A 184 24.94 -7.91 13.03
C TRP A 184 23.54 -7.65 13.56
N ASP A 185 23.25 -6.38 13.79
CA ASP A 185 21.92 -5.90 14.20
C ASP A 185 21.19 -5.21 13.02
N ALA A 186 19.91 -5.52 12.85
CA ALA A 186 19.02 -4.72 12.03
C ALA A 186 18.44 -3.57 12.88
N MET A 187 18.88 -2.34 12.61
CA MET A 187 18.33 -1.16 13.28
C MET A 187 17.07 -0.69 12.52
N GLU A 188 15.92 -1.20 12.96
CA GLU A 188 14.63 -0.88 12.35
C GLU A 188 14.09 0.47 12.84
N SER A 189 13.55 1.27 11.91
CA SER A 189 13.00 2.59 12.19
C SER A 189 11.94 2.94 11.12
N SER A 190 11.38 4.14 11.16
CA SER A 190 10.61 4.63 10.02
C SER A 190 11.51 5.05 8.86
N THR A 191 10.99 5.11 7.63
CA THR A 191 11.76 5.65 6.48
C THR A 191 12.42 7.01 6.79
N PRO A 192 11.73 8.01 7.35
CA PRO A 192 12.38 9.27 7.74
C PRO A 192 13.46 9.09 8.81
N GLY A 193 13.26 8.19 9.78
CA GLY A 193 14.23 7.88 10.83
C GLY A 193 15.51 7.31 10.26
N MET A 194 15.43 6.28 9.43
CA MET A 194 16.56 5.68 8.73
C MET A 194 17.32 6.72 7.89
N LEU A 195 16.61 7.51 7.07
CA LEU A 195 17.24 8.53 6.21
C LEU A 195 17.89 9.68 7.00
N SER A 196 17.36 9.96 8.20
CA SER A 196 17.99 10.92 9.13
C SER A 196 19.33 10.41 9.63
N GLU A 197 19.45 9.12 9.93
CA GLU A 197 20.70 8.50 10.35
C GLU A 197 21.71 8.42 9.21
N VAL A 198 21.26 8.09 7.98
CA VAL A 198 22.12 8.14 6.79
C VAL A 198 22.71 9.54 6.59
N ARG A 199 21.88 10.59 6.77
CA ARG A 199 22.33 11.98 6.67
C ARG A 199 23.32 12.35 7.78
N ALA A 200 23.12 11.86 8.99
CA ALA A 200 24.05 12.07 10.11
C ALA A 200 25.38 11.39 9.83
N ALA A 201 25.37 10.13 9.43
CA ALA A 201 26.57 9.37 9.08
C ALA A 201 27.36 10.04 7.94
N GLN A 202 26.69 10.55 6.91
CA GLN A 202 27.30 11.25 5.79
C GLN A 202 28.01 12.55 6.23
N ARG A 203 27.42 13.33 7.13
CA ARG A 203 28.02 14.55 7.66
C ARG A 203 29.30 14.26 8.46
N GLU A 204 29.30 13.13 9.17
CA GLU A 204 30.39 12.69 10.03
C GLU A 204 31.42 11.81 9.29
N GLN A 205 31.15 11.46 8.04
CA GLN A 205 31.91 10.51 7.23
C GLN A 205 32.05 9.14 7.92
N ARG A 206 31.04 8.75 8.73
CA ARG A 206 30.93 7.40 9.30
C ARG A 206 30.48 6.43 8.22
N TRP A 207 30.97 5.23 8.26
CA TRP A 207 30.43 4.19 7.41
C TRP A 207 29.04 3.81 7.89
N ILE A 208 28.14 3.57 6.93
CA ILE A 208 26.76 3.15 7.20
C ILE A 208 26.29 2.23 6.10
N ALA A 209 25.72 1.09 6.49
CA ALA A 209 24.95 0.21 5.63
C ALA A 209 23.47 0.38 5.93
N PHE A 210 22.63 0.50 4.92
CA PHE A 210 21.21 0.72 5.10
C PHE A 210 20.40 0.08 3.98
N TYR A 211 19.09 -0.05 4.19
CA TYR A 211 18.18 -0.45 3.13
C TYR A 211 17.94 0.69 2.15
N GLY A 212 18.31 0.48 0.89
CA GLY A 212 18.11 1.45 -0.19
C GLY A 212 17.18 0.93 -1.28
N TRP A 213 16.47 1.84 -1.94
CA TRP A 213 15.64 1.49 -3.10
C TRP A 213 15.52 2.61 -4.11
N THR A 214 15.16 2.25 -5.35
CA THR A 214 14.76 3.15 -6.42
C THR A 214 13.33 2.83 -6.86
N PRO A 215 12.51 3.84 -7.27
CA PRO A 215 12.79 5.27 -7.26
C PRO A 215 12.68 5.90 -5.87
N HIS A 216 13.65 6.71 -5.52
CA HIS A 216 13.64 7.55 -4.31
C HIS A 216 14.69 8.66 -4.41
N TRP A 217 14.45 9.82 -3.81
CA TRP A 217 15.40 10.94 -3.80
C TRP A 217 16.70 10.65 -3.03
N MET A 218 16.71 9.66 -2.13
CA MET A 218 17.92 9.28 -1.41
C MET A 218 19.07 8.91 -2.33
N VAL A 219 18.77 8.40 -3.53
CA VAL A 219 19.80 7.96 -4.48
C VAL A 219 20.68 9.13 -4.94
N PRO A 220 20.14 10.21 -5.53
CA PRO A 220 20.98 11.36 -5.89
C PRO A 220 21.41 12.20 -4.68
N GLU A 221 20.60 12.31 -3.61
CA GLU A 221 20.92 13.18 -2.47
C GLU A 221 22.07 12.66 -1.62
N PHE A 222 22.15 11.34 -1.42
CA PHE A 222 23.19 10.71 -0.61
C PHE A 222 24.26 10.01 -1.46
N ASP A 223 24.21 10.14 -2.80
CA ASP A 223 25.04 9.35 -3.70
C ASP A 223 24.96 7.85 -3.32
N THR A 224 23.70 7.35 -3.19
CA THR A 224 23.45 6.00 -2.69
C THR A 224 23.77 4.96 -3.76
N HIS A 225 24.56 3.98 -3.41
CA HIS A 225 24.86 2.80 -4.22
C HIS A 225 24.18 1.57 -3.61
N ILE A 226 23.27 0.95 -4.37
CA ILE A 226 22.74 -0.38 -4.02
C ILE A 226 23.80 -1.41 -4.36
N LEU A 227 24.19 -2.21 -3.38
CA LEU A 227 25.26 -3.19 -3.48
C LEU A 227 24.85 -4.40 -4.32
N ALA A 228 25.83 -5.09 -4.92
CA ALA A 228 25.61 -6.39 -5.50
C ALA A 228 25.12 -7.37 -4.41
N ASP A 229 24.13 -8.20 -4.75
CA ASP A 229 23.47 -9.15 -3.84
C ASP A 229 23.51 -10.56 -4.43
N PRO A 230 24.69 -11.23 -4.44
CA PRO A 230 24.88 -12.52 -5.10
C PRO A 230 24.05 -13.67 -4.49
N GLU A 231 23.68 -13.58 -3.21
CA GLU A 231 22.78 -14.56 -2.55
C GLU A 231 21.30 -14.23 -2.72
N SER A 232 21.01 -13.09 -3.41
CA SER A 232 19.65 -12.67 -3.74
C SER A 232 18.74 -12.47 -2.50
N VAL A 233 19.27 -11.90 -1.42
CA VAL A 233 18.51 -11.57 -0.19
C VAL A 233 17.30 -10.71 -0.55
N PHE A 234 17.50 -9.69 -1.40
CA PHE A 234 16.42 -8.80 -1.85
C PHE A 234 15.84 -9.18 -3.23
N GLY A 235 16.13 -10.38 -3.69
CA GLY A 235 15.59 -10.93 -4.93
C GLY A 235 16.60 -11.00 -6.08
N PRO A 236 16.20 -11.51 -7.25
CA PRO A 236 17.08 -11.75 -8.38
C PRO A 236 17.64 -10.44 -8.95
N ASP A 237 18.68 -10.56 -9.80
CA ASP A 237 19.29 -9.46 -10.53
C ASP A 237 19.70 -8.25 -9.63
N ASN A 238 20.27 -8.57 -8.44
CA ASN A 238 20.64 -7.59 -7.40
C ASN A 238 19.45 -6.72 -6.96
N GLY A 239 18.33 -7.35 -6.62
CA GLY A 239 17.17 -6.68 -6.07
C GLY A 239 16.29 -5.96 -7.10
N ALA A 240 16.40 -6.32 -8.40
CA ALA A 240 15.45 -5.84 -9.40
C ALA A 240 14.01 -6.16 -8.96
N SER A 241 13.14 -5.17 -9.04
CA SER A 241 11.82 -5.24 -8.45
C SER A 241 10.74 -4.77 -9.41
N ASP A 242 9.59 -5.42 -9.35
CA ASP A 242 8.34 -4.95 -9.94
C ASP A 242 7.50 -4.26 -8.87
N VAL A 243 6.93 -3.11 -9.18
CA VAL A 243 5.96 -2.44 -8.31
C VAL A 243 4.59 -2.53 -8.97
N LYS A 244 3.75 -3.38 -8.43
CA LYS A 244 2.45 -3.74 -9.01
C LYS A 244 1.32 -2.84 -8.52
N THR A 245 0.35 -2.60 -9.42
CA THR A 245 -1.01 -2.25 -9.03
C THR A 245 -1.81 -3.53 -8.91
N VAL A 246 -2.31 -3.83 -7.72
CA VAL A 246 -3.22 -4.95 -7.49
C VAL A 246 -4.57 -4.44 -7.00
N VAL A 247 -5.65 -5.03 -7.51
CA VAL A 247 -7.02 -4.63 -7.20
C VAL A 247 -7.80 -5.85 -6.76
N ARG A 248 -8.68 -5.73 -5.78
CA ARG A 248 -9.61 -6.79 -5.39
C ARG A 248 -10.45 -7.20 -6.60
N THR A 249 -10.42 -8.48 -6.97
CA THR A 249 -11.02 -8.99 -8.21
C THR A 249 -12.50 -8.58 -8.33
N ALA A 250 -13.28 -8.78 -7.27
CA ALA A 250 -14.70 -8.42 -7.27
C ALA A 250 -14.93 -6.90 -7.45
N TYR A 251 -14.01 -6.05 -6.96
CA TYR A 251 -14.09 -4.60 -7.16
C TYR A 251 -13.78 -4.22 -8.61
N ALA A 252 -12.74 -4.80 -9.19
CA ALA A 252 -12.37 -4.56 -10.58
C ALA A 252 -13.48 -4.99 -11.56
N GLU A 253 -14.14 -6.13 -11.29
CA GLU A 253 -15.26 -6.62 -12.10
C GLU A 253 -16.50 -5.71 -11.98
N ALA A 254 -16.79 -5.20 -10.78
CA ALA A 254 -17.90 -4.28 -10.54
C ALA A 254 -17.64 -2.86 -11.08
N ASN A 255 -16.36 -2.42 -11.10
CA ASN A 255 -15.94 -1.06 -11.44
C ASN A 255 -14.93 -1.03 -12.60
N PRO A 256 -15.28 -1.49 -13.82
CA PRO A 256 -14.34 -1.59 -14.93
C PRO A 256 -13.77 -0.25 -15.39
N ASN A 257 -14.47 0.85 -15.16
CA ASN A 257 -13.98 2.21 -15.43
C ASN A 257 -12.83 2.61 -14.49
N LEU A 258 -12.97 2.33 -13.17
CA LEU A 258 -11.89 2.55 -12.21
C LEU A 258 -10.73 1.57 -12.39
N ALA A 259 -11.01 0.31 -12.70
CA ALA A 259 -9.96 -0.67 -12.99
C ALA A 259 -9.10 -0.21 -14.18
N ARG A 260 -9.71 0.33 -15.25
CA ARG A 260 -9.00 0.94 -16.40
C ARG A 260 -8.13 2.12 -15.95
N PHE A 261 -8.66 3.03 -15.16
CA PHE A 261 -7.90 4.16 -14.63
C PHE A 261 -6.68 3.68 -13.83
N LEU A 262 -6.86 2.73 -12.91
CA LEU A 262 -5.78 2.19 -12.08
C LEU A 262 -4.72 1.43 -12.90
N ASP A 263 -5.11 0.74 -13.98
CA ASP A 263 -4.21 0.07 -14.93
C ASP A 263 -3.33 1.07 -15.71
N GLN A 264 -3.91 2.23 -16.05
CA GLN A 264 -3.20 3.29 -16.77
C GLN A 264 -2.29 4.16 -15.89
N LEU A 265 -2.38 4.01 -14.56
CA LEU A 265 -1.64 4.83 -13.60
C LEU A 265 -0.20 4.32 -13.45
N VAL A 266 0.64 4.60 -14.45
CA VAL A 266 2.06 4.18 -14.50
C VAL A 266 2.96 5.40 -14.41
N PHE A 267 3.89 5.41 -13.46
CA PHE A 267 4.85 6.49 -13.25
C PHE A 267 6.26 6.07 -13.69
N SER A 268 7.02 7.01 -14.21
CA SER A 268 8.47 6.82 -14.37
C SER A 268 9.19 6.93 -13.02
N SER A 269 10.41 6.37 -12.96
CA SER A 269 11.27 6.53 -11.78
C SER A 269 11.58 8.00 -11.47
N GLU A 270 11.70 8.85 -12.49
CA GLU A 270 11.96 10.28 -12.33
C GLU A 270 10.75 10.99 -11.72
N GLU A 271 9.53 10.75 -12.24
CA GLU A 271 8.29 11.31 -11.70
C GLU A 271 8.12 10.92 -10.21
N GLN A 272 8.26 9.64 -9.90
CA GLN A 272 8.10 9.17 -8.53
C GLN A 272 9.18 9.73 -7.59
N SER A 273 10.44 9.78 -7.99
CA SER A 273 11.50 10.38 -7.18
C SER A 273 11.27 11.88 -6.96
N GLY A 274 10.73 12.58 -7.96
CA GLY A 274 10.41 14.01 -7.90
C GLY A 274 9.35 14.33 -6.86
N PHE A 275 8.19 13.66 -6.89
CA PHE A 275 7.15 13.95 -5.91
C PHE A 275 7.48 13.41 -4.50
N ILE A 276 8.26 12.32 -4.39
CA ILE A 276 8.79 11.89 -3.09
C ILE A 276 9.75 12.94 -2.51
N LEU A 277 10.60 13.57 -3.35
CA LEU A 277 11.49 14.65 -2.95
C LEU A 277 10.70 15.83 -2.38
N ASP A 278 9.66 16.26 -3.08
CA ASP A 278 8.83 17.40 -2.67
C ASP A 278 8.09 17.12 -1.35
N TYR A 279 7.50 15.95 -1.22
CA TYR A 279 6.78 15.55 -0.03
C TYR A 279 7.68 15.28 1.18
N SER A 280 8.69 14.37 1.03
CA SER A 280 9.40 13.85 2.20
C SER A 280 10.72 14.53 2.52
N LEU A 281 11.41 15.17 1.55
CA LEU A 281 12.65 15.92 1.80
C LEU A 281 12.38 17.42 1.97
N LYS A 282 11.52 18.01 1.11
CA LYS A 282 11.15 19.42 1.20
C LYS A 282 10.01 19.68 2.17
N GLU A 283 9.43 18.61 2.75
CA GLU A 283 8.37 18.65 3.76
C GLU A 283 7.16 19.50 3.33
N ARG A 284 6.82 19.43 2.02
CA ARG A 284 5.63 20.13 1.50
C ARG A 284 4.36 19.35 1.86
N ASP A 285 3.26 20.07 1.95
CA ASP A 285 1.95 19.47 2.19
C ASP A 285 1.58 18.47 1.09
N LEU A 286 1.01 17.33 1.48
CA LEU A 286 0.74 16.20 0.59
C LEU A 286 -0.23 16.56 -0.54
N ASP A 287 -1.30 17.27 -0.21
CA ASP A 287 -2.30 17.76 -1.14
C ASP A 287 -1.71 18.77 -2.15
N GLU A 288 -0.85 19.70 -1.68
CA GLU A 288 -0.15 20.62 -2.57
C GLU A 288 0.81 19.92 -3.53
N VAL A 289 1.56 18.91 -3.06
CA VAL A 289 2.47 18.13 -3.91
C VAL A 289 1.71 17.41 -5.01
N ALA A 290 0.62 16.75 -4.68
CA ALA A 290 -0.20 16.02 -5.66
C ALA A 290 -0.86 16.99 -6.65
N HIS A 291 -1.45 18.09 -6.17
CA HIS A 291 -2.06 19.13 -7.01
C HIS A 291 -1.08 19.74 -7.99
N ASP A 292 0.09 20.17 -7.50
CA ASP A 292 1.10 20.81 -8.34
C ASP A 292 1.66 19.83 -9.39
N TRP A 293 1.82 18.54 -9.00
CA TRP A 293 2.24 17.52 -9.95
C TRP A 293 1.20 17.33 -11.06
N LEU A 294 -0.09 17.24 -10.72
CA LEU A 294 -1.19 17.11 -11.69
C LEU A 294 -1.25 18.32 -12.62
N ALA A 295 -1.17 19.53 -12.07
CA ALA A 295 -1.21 20.77 -12.84
C ALA A 295 -0.01 20.92 -13.81
N ALA A 296 1.17 20.42 -13.40
CA ALA A 296 2.40 20.45 -14.20
C ALA A 296 2.45 19.36 -15.29
N ASN A 297 1.63 18.29 -15.19
CA ASN A 297 1.70 17.11 -16.05
C ASN A 297 0.38 16.81 -16.80
N PRO A 298 -0.18 17.77 -17.59
CA PRO A 298 -1.48 17.60 -18.24
C PRO A 298 -1.51 16.47 -19.29
N ASP A 299 -0.37 16.12 -19.89
CA ASP A 299 -0.27 15.03 -20.86
C ASP A 299 -0.33 13.68 -20.15
N ARG A 300 0.31 13.55 -18.96
CA ARG A 300 0.20 12.35 -18.13
C ARG A 300 -1.21 12.13 -17.63
N LEU A 301 -1.88 13.22 -17.22
CA LEU A 301 -3.28 13.18 -16.82
C LEU A 301 -4.17 12.67 -17.97
N ALA A 302 -3.90 13.09 -19.21
CA ALA A 302 -4.64 12.62 -20.38
C ALA A 302 -4.38 11.12 -20.67
N GLU A 303 -3.15 10.63 -20.43
CA GLU A 303 -2.83 9.20 -20.53
C GLU A 303 -3.56 8.37 -19.46
N PHE A 304 -3.55 8.81 -18.20
CA PHE A 304 -4.23 8.12 -17.10
C PHE A 304 -5.75 8.06 -17.27
N LEU A 305 -6.33 9.04 -17.95
CA LEU A 305 -7.78 9.16 -18.15
C LEU A 305 -8.25 8.77 -19.55
N ALA A 306 -7.40 8.12 -20.36
CA ALA A 306 -7.81 7.64 -21.67
C ALA A 306 -9.00 6.65 -21.56
N ASP A 307 -10.12 6.96 -22.25
CA ASP A 307 -11.37 6.16 -22.21
C ASP A 307 -11.96 5.96 -20.79
N VAL A 308 -11.62 6.85 -19.84
CA VAL A 308 -12.22 6.92 -18.49
C VAL A 308 -13.33 7.99 -18.49
N THR A 309 -14.41 7.73 -17.79
CA THR A 309 -15.53 8.66 -17.62
C THR A 309 -15.77 8.99 -16.14
N THR A 310 -16.49 10.08 -15.89
CA THR A 310 -17.09 10.31 -14.59
C THR A 310 -18.16 9.25 -14.31
N ARG A 311 -18.64 9.15 -13.08
CA ARG A 311 -19.77 8.26 -12.71
C ARG A 311 -21.02 8.53 -13.55
N ASP A 312 -21.25 9.78 -13.91
CA ASP A 312 -22.39 10.21 -14.72
C ASP A 312 -22.16 10.02 -16.23
N GLY A 313 -20.99 9.47 -16.64
CA GLY A 313 -20.65 9.18 -18.04
C GLY A 313 -20.09 10.37 -18.81
N GLU A 314 -19.71 11.47 -18.14
CA GLU A 314 -19.10 12.63 -18.73
C GLU A 314 -17.59 12.42 -18.96
N ASP A 315 -16.93 13.34 -19.66
CA ASP A 315 -15.48 13.32 -19.95
C ASP A 315 -14.67 13.53 -18.67
N ALA A 316 -13.95 12.48 -18.23
CA ALA A 316 -13.15 12.50 -17.02
C ALA A 316 -12.02 13.54 -17.09
N LEU A 317 -11.32 13.65 -18.23
CA LEU A 317 -10.22 14.60 -18.39
C LEU A 317 -10.70 16.05 -18.27
N ALA A 318 -11.87 16.35 -18.87
CA ALA A 318 -12.46 17.67 -18.74
C ALA A 318 -12.87 18.00 -17.31
N ALA A 319 -13.44 17.03 -16.58
CA ALA A 319 -13.83 17.19 -15.19
C ALA A 319 -12.63 17.50 -14.28
N VAL A 320 -11.54 16.70 -14.41
CA VAL A 320 -10.31 16.92 -13.61
C VAL A 320 -9.63 18.23 -13.96
N LYS A 321 -9.51 18.59 -15.24
CA LYS A 321 -8.93 19.88 -15.65
C LYS A 321 -9.71 21.10 -15.14
N ALA A 322 -11.01 20.96 -14.90
CA ALA A 322 -11.84 22.03 -14.34
C ALA A 322 -11.68 22.16 -12.82
N SER A 323 -11.14 21.18 -12.13
CA SER A 323 -10.91 21.18 -10.67
C SER A 323 -9.48 21.57 -10.27
N LEU A 324 -8.51 21.52 -11.19
CA LEU A 324 -7.14 22.01 -11.03
C LEU A 324 -7.06 23.54 -11.28
#